data_06599104caf42624c037f4032d7879db
#
_entry.id   06599104caf42624c037f4032d7879db
#
_cell.length_a   1.000
_cell.length_b   1.000
_cell.length_c   1.000
_cell.angle_alpha   90.00
_cell.angle_beta   90.00
_cell.angle_gamma   90.00
#
_symmetry.space_group_name_H-M   'P 1'
#
loop_
_entity.id
_entity.type
_entity.pdbx_description
1 polymer ?
#
loop_
_entity_poly.entity_id
_entity_poly.type
_entity_poly.pdbx_seq_one_letter_code
_entity_poly.pdbx_strand_id
1 'polypeptide(L)'
;MLLVAGAATTAQADDLRQFCPDRPGLDTPPCTIDPGHVTVEMGGLDWTEEKDPDTRTDTLVAGDLLVRLGLSNALEAKIGWTPYGHVRERDRATGAITRSRGTGDVSVSLQQNLSNPDGQGFSVAVAPYATLPTGGKAIGAGDWGAGVLVPISYGITDKVSLTATPEIDAAVDQDRNGRHFAYGSVVGLNYQFTTRFTSALELQATRDDDPEGHSTETLASLSVAYQPENGLQFDVGAVKGLNDDSPDIELYFGVARRF
;
A
#
# COMPACT_ATOMS: atom_id res chain seq x y z
N MET A 1 -0.42 -58.82 -5.98
CA MET A 1 -1.33 -57.74 -6.35
C MET A 1 -1.62 -56.94 -5.09
N LEU A 2 -0.81 -55.88 -4.82
CA LEU A 2 -0.95 -55.00 -3.65
C LEU A 2 -1.90 -53.86 -4.03
N LEU A 3 -3.03 -53.77 -3.35
CA LEU A 3 -3.94 -52.63 -3.39
C LEU A 3 -3.34 -51.55 -2.47
N VAL A 4 -2.87 -50.43 -3.06
CA VAL A 4 -2.55 -49.21 -2.35
C VAL A 4 -3.87 -48.44 -2.20
N ALA A 5 -4.45 -48.50 -1.00
CA ALA A 5 -5.57 -47.64 -0.63
C ALA A 5 -5.02 -46.21 -0.41
N GLY A 6 -5.26 -45.35 -1.37
CA GLY A 6 -5.02 -43.90 -1.23
C GLY A 6 -6.01 -43.34 -0.21
N ALA A 7 -5.54 -42.95 0.95
CA ALA A 7 -6.32 -42.14 1.88
C ALA A 7 -6.52 -40.75 1.25
N ALA A 8 -7.72 -40.48 0.77
CA ALA A 8 -8.14 -39.12 0.45
C ALA A 8 -8.27 -38.37 1.78
N THR A 9 -7.30 -37.54 2.10
CA THR A 9 -7.45 -36.55 3.15
C THR A 9 -8.52 -35.58 2.66
N THR A 10 -9.69 -35.61 3.27
CA THR A 10 -10.67 -34.52 3.13
C THR A 10 -9.98 -33.27 3.67
N ALA A 11 -9.60 -32.36 2.79
CA ALA A 11 -9.23 -31.02 3.19
C ALA A 11 -10.44 -30.47 3.95
N GLN A 12 -10.31 -30.32 5.26
CA GLN A 12 -11.23 -29.60 6.09
C GLN A 12 -11.17 -28.18 5.53
N ALA A 13 -12.31 -27.63 5.14
CA ALA A 13 -12.39 -26.20 4.82
C ALA A 13 -12.11 -25.49 6.13
N ASP A 14 -10.86 -25.09 6.36
CA ASP A 14 -10.49 -24.21 7.46
C ASP A 14 -11.34 -22.96 7.31
N ASP A 15 -11.95 -22.50 8.41
CA ASP A 15 -12.66 -21.23 8.46
C ASP A 15 -11.62 -20.13 8.29
N LEU A 16 -11.40 -19.72 7.04
CA LEU A 16 -10.43 -18.67 6.69
C LEU A 16 -10.84 -17.36 7.38
N ARG A 17 -9.84 -16.65 7.86
CA ARG A 17 -10.02 -15.30 8.43
C ARG A 17 -10.77 -14.39 7.46
N GLN A 18 -11.37 -13.34 8.00
CA GLN A 18 -11.93 -12.28 7.18
C GLN A 18 -10.85 -11.75 6.24
N PHE A 19 -11.20 -11.55 4.98
CA PHE A 19 -10.27 -11.06 3.99
C PHE A 19 -9.82 -9.63 4.33
N CYS A 20 -8.53 -9.43 4.43
CA CYS A 20 -7.90 -8.21 4.91
C CYS A 20 -6.72 -7.85 3.97
N PRO A 21 -7.00 -7.32 2.77
CA PRO A 21 -5.95 -6.82 1.87
C PRO A 21 -5.35 -5.51 2.39
N ASP A 22 -4.15 -5.14 1.87
CA ASP A 22 -3.53 -3.85 2.12
C ASP A 22 -4.29 -2.70 1.41
N ARG A 23 -4.97 -3.00 0.31
CA ARG A 23 -5.84 -2.07 -0.41
C ARG A 23 -7.24 -1.98 0.19
N PRO A 24 -7.98 -0.85 0.01
CA PRO A 24 -7.54 0.46 -0.44
C PRO A 24 -6.99 1.30 0.69
N GLY A 25 -6.45 2.48 0.34
CA GLY A 25 -6.08 3.51 1.32
C GLY A 25 -4.59 3.74 1.42
N LEU A 26 -4.22 4.57 2.35
CA LEU A 26 -2.82 4.97 2.64
C LEU A 26 -2.24 4.13 3.78
N ASP A 27 -3.08 3.59 4.67
CA ASP A 27 -2.63 2.80 5.80
C ASP A 27 -2.29 1.35 5.41
N THR A 28 -1.57 0.67 6.28
CA THR A 28 -1.29 -0.75 6.19
C THR A 28 -2.03 -1.46 7.32
N PRO A 29 -2.86 -2.48 7.05
CA PRO A 29 -3.55 -3.22 8.10
C PRO A 29 -2.59 -4.14 8.87
N PRO A 30 -2.77 -4.30 10.21
CA PRO A 30 -1.93 -5.18 11.02
C PRO A 30 -2.22 -6.68 10.88
N CYS A 31 -3.31 -7.05 10.20
CA CYS A 31 -3.68 -8.47 9.97
C CYS A 31 -2.68 -9.19 9.07
N THR A 32 -2.63 -10.51 9.17
CA THR A 32 -1.79 -11.37 8.32
C THR A 32 -2.64 -12.36 7.52
N ILE A 33 -2.13 -12.79 6.38
CA ILE A 33 -2.75 -13.80 5.52
C ILE A 33 -2.69 -15.17 6.23
N ASP A 34 -3.74 -16.00 6.05
CA ASP A 34 -3.76 -17.36 6.56
C ASP A 34 -2.55 -18.17 6.06
N PRO A 35 -1.94 -19.03 6.90
CA PRO A 35 -0.76 -19.80 6.53
C PRO A 35 -0.96 -20.62 5.26
N GLY A 36 0.00 -20.53 4.33
CA GLY A 36 -0.03 -21.26 3.06
C GLY A 36 -0.94 -20.63 1.99
N HIS A 37 -1.66 -19.55 2.30
CA HIS A 37 -2.44 -18.80 1.33
C HIS A 37 -1.65 -17.65 0.72
N VAL A 38 -2.07 -17.24 -0.47
CA VAL A 38 -1.49 -16.12 -1.20
C VAL A 38 -2.59 -15.10 -1.47
N THR A 39 -2.30 -13.83 -1.26
CA THR A 39 -3.14 -12.73 -1.75
C THR A 39 -2.38 -11.99 -2.84
N VAL A 40 -3.06 -11.73 -3.93
CA VAL A 40 -2.58 -10.89 -5.02
C VAL A 40 -3.46 -9.64 -5.05
N GLU A 41 -2.83 -8.49 -4.94
CA GLU A 41 -3.47 -7.18 -4.99
C GLU A 41 -2.91 -6.42 -6.20
N MET A 42 -3.78 -5.81 -6.96
CA MET A 42 -3.40 -5.11 -8.19
C MET A 42 -4.10 -3.76 -8.28
N GLY A 43 -3.31 -2.68 -8.28
CA GLY A 43 -3.77 -1.37 -8.71
C GLY A 43 -4.05 -1.39 -10.21
N GLY A 44 -5.31 -1.24 -10.62
CA GLY A 44 -5.67 -1.22 -12.03
C GLY A 44 -5.10 0.01 -12.73
N LEU A 45 -5.47 1.17 -12.23
CA LEU A 45 -4.88 2.47 -12.59
C LEU A 45 -4.81 3.34 -11.34
N ASP A 46 -3.76 4.15 -11.32
CA ASP A 46 -3.51 5.20 -10.36
C ASP A 46 -3.04 6.42 -11.13
N TRP A 47 -3.76 7.53 -10.99
CA TRP A 47 -3.43 8.79 -11.61
C TRP A 47 -3.24 9.86 -10.57
N THR A 48 -2.06 10.48 -10.59
CA THR A 48 -1.67 11.58 -9.71
C THR A 48 -1.43 12.85 -10.51
N GLU A 49 -1.96 13.97 -10.04
CA GLU A 49 -1.68 15.30 -10.53
C GLU A 49 -0.94 16.10 -9.46
N GLU A 50 0.15 16.72 -9.86
CA GLU A 50 0.92 17.65 -9.06
C GLU A 50 1.15 18.95 -9.85
N LYS A 51 0.95 20.10 -9.20
CA LYS A 51 1.14 21.41 -9.78
C LYS A 51 1.97 22.28 -8.85
N ASP A 52 3.03 22.78 -9.41
CA ASP A 52 3.79 23.88 -8.83
C ASP A 52 3.64 25.16 -9.69
N PRO A 53 4.24 26.32 -9.31
CA PRO A 53 4.15 27.53 -10.12
C PRO A 53 4.62 27.37 -11.56
N ASP A 54 5.61 26.54 -11.81
CA ASP A 54 6.32 26.41 -13.08
C ASP A 54 5.88 25.21 -13.90
N THR A 55 5.48 24.12 -13.25
CA THR A 55 5.16 22.83 -13.92
C THR A 55 3.79 22.28 -13.52
N ARG A 56 3.29 21.38 -14.33
CA ARG A 56 2.23 20.44 -14.03
C ARG A 56 2.70 19.04 -14.40
N THR A 57 2.71 18.14 -13.43
CA THR A 57 3.06 16.74 -13.61
C THR A 57 1.82 15.86 -13.47
N ASP A 58 1.55 15.06 -14.49
CA ASP A 58 0.56 13.99 -14.47
C ASP A 58 1.31 12.65 -14.45
N THR A 59 1.17 11.87 -13.40
CA THR A 59 1.74 10.52 -13.29
C THR A 59 0.62 9.49 -13.40
N LEU A 60 0.82 8.48 -14.24
CA LEU A 60 -0.09 7.35 -14.38
C LEU A 60 0.67 6.06 -14.09
N VAL A 61 0.21 5.32 -13.11
CA VAL A 61 0.70 3.97 -12.78
C VAL A 61 -0.36 2.95 -13.16
N ALA A 62 0.04 1.81 -13.70
CA ALA A 62 -0.88 0.74 -14.09
C ALA A 62 -0.34 -0.62 -13.70
N GLY A 63 -1.21 -1.43 -13.10
CA GLY A 63 -0.91 -2.80 -12.70
C GLY A 63 -0.01 -2.89 -11.48
N ASP A 64 0.02 -1.88 -10.61
CA ASP A 64 0.78 -1.93 -9.37
C ASP A 64 0.43 -3.19 -8.58
N LEU A 65 1.42 -4.03 -8.33
CA LEU A 65 1.26 -5.40 -7.87
C LEU A 65 1.81 -5.56 -6.46
N LEU A 66 1.01 -6.13 -5.58
CA LEU A 66 1.46 -6.63 -4.27
C LEU A 66 1.05 -8.10 -4.13
N VAL A 67 2.03 -8.96 -3.86
CA VAL A 67 1.81 -10.38 -3.54
C VAL A 67 2.15 -10.59 -2.07
N ARG A 68 1.19 -11.14 -1.32
CA ARG A 68 1.33 -11.44 0.10
C ARG A 68 1.23 -12.95 0.30
N LEU A 69 2.13 -13.52 1.08
CA LEU A 69 2.20 -14.94 1.40
C LEU A 69 2.14 -15.16 2.92
N GLY A 70 1.13 -15.84 3.40
CA GLY A 70 1.04 -16.27 4.80
C GLY A 70 2.06 -17.36 5.13
N LEU A 71 3.04 -17.03 5.96
CA LEU A 71 4.10 -17.96 6.40
C LEU A 71 3.73 -18.68 7.69
N SER A 72 3.02 -18.01 8.58
CA SER A 72 2.48 -18.56 9.81
C SER A 72 1.21 -17.78 10.20
N ASN A 73 0.62 -18.15 11.34
CA ASN A 73 -0.57 -17.43 11.86
C ASN A 73 -0.32 -15.93 12.09
N ALA A 74 0.92 -15.50 12.30
CA ALA A 74 1.25 -14.13 12.65
C ALA A 74 2.38 -13.53 11.80
N LEU A 75 2.84 -14.24 10.77
CA LEU A 75 3.92 -13.80 9.90
C LEU A 75 3.52 -13.96 8.44
N GLU A 76 3.72 -12.91 7.66
CA GLU A 76 3.60 -12.92 6.20
C GLU A 76 4.81 -12.28 5.52
N ALA A 77 5.06 -12.67 4.28
CA ALA A 77 6.00 -12.02 3.39
C ALA A 77 5.23 -11.27 2.30
N LYS A 78 5.76 -10.11 1.91
CA LYS A 78 5.19 -9.27 0.85
C LYS A 78 6.24 -8.99 -0.22
N ILE A 79 5.80 -8.94 -1.46
CA ILE A 79 6.59 -8.48 -2.61
C ILE A 79 5.73 -7.53 -3.43
N GLY A 80 6.24 -6.32 -3.67
CA GLY A 80 5.59 -5.29 -4.48
C GLY A 80 6.39 -5.00 -5.75
N TRP A 81 5.70 -4.60 -6.82
CA TRP A 81 6.31 -4.16 -8.07
C TRP A 81 5.33 -3.36 -8.92
N THR A 82 5.81 -2.25 -9.48
CA THR A 82 5.07 -1.42 -10.44
C THR A 82 5.53 -1.73 -11.86
N PRO A 83 4.77 -2.50 -12.66
CA PRO A 83 5.18 -2.91 -14.01
C PRO A 83 5.15 -1.80 -15.03
N TYR A 84 4.36 -0.74 -14.82
CA TYR A 84 4.26 0.36 -15.75
C TYR A 84 3.94 1.67 -15.06
N GLY A 85 4.70 2.71 -15.40
CA GLY A 85 4.41 4.10 -15.07
C GLY A 85 4.73 5.02 -16.23
N HIS A 86 3.95 6.07 -16.35
CA HIS A 86 4.07 7.12 -17.35
C HIS A 86 3.97 8.48 -16.68
N VAL A 87 4.98 9.31 -16.84
CA VAL A 87 5.03 10.68 -16.33
C VAL A 87 4.94 11.65 -17.50
N ARG A 88 4.04 12.63 -17.38
CA ARG A 88 3.86 13.72 -18.32
C ARG A 88 4.03 15.04 -17.58
N GLU A 89 5.14 15.69 -17.83
CA GLU A 89 5.44 17.01 -17.29
C GLU A 89 5.14 18.09 -18.35
N ARG A 90 4.48 19.17 -17.93
CA ARG A 90 4.19 20.33 -18.75
C ARG A 90 4.72 21.60 -18.09
N ASP A 91 5.65 22.26 -18.77
CA ASP A 91 6.06 23.63 -18.45
C ASP A 91 4.88 24.60 -18.65
N ARG A 92 4.51 25.33 -17.61
CA ARG A 92 3.32 26.20 -17.63
C ARG A 92 3.55 27.53 -18.35
N ALA A 93 4.81 27.99 -18.43
CA ALA A 93 5.15 29.24 -19.10
C ALA A 93 5.24 29.05 -20.63
N THR A 94 5.89 27.98 -21.08
CA THR A 94 6.14 27.71 -22.51
C THR A 94 5.12 26.78 -23.12
N GLY A 95 4.43 25.97 -22.33
CA GLY A 95 3.55 24.88 -22.76
C GLY A 95 4.29 23.65 -23.28
N ALA A 96 5.63 23.61 -23.17
CA ALA A 96 6.44 22.45 -23.56
C ALA A 96 6.05 21.22 -22.74
N ILE A 97 6.09 20.05 -23.38
CA ILE A 97 5.68 18.78 -22.76
C ILE A 97 6.82 17.78 -22.87
N THR A 98 7.25 17.27 -21.72
CA THR A 98 8.16 16.13 -21.59
C THR A 98 7.36 14.90 -21.18
N ARG A 99 7.75 13.74 -21.70
CA ARG A 99 7.14 12.45 -21.33
C ARG A 99 8.23 11.43 -21.06
N SER A 100 8.05 10.69 -19.97
CA SER A 100 8.89 9.55 -19.62
C SER A 100 8.02 8.36 -19.23
N ARG A 101 8.58 7.16 -19.30
CA ARG A 101 7.92 5.93 -18.90
C ARG A 101 8.94 4.93 -18.39
N GLY A 102 8.49 4.05 -17.53
CA GLY A 102 9.35 3.02 -16.95
C GLY A 102 8.58 2.07 -16.05
N THR A 103 9.31 1.20 -15.41
CA THR A 103 8.85 0.35 -14.31
C THR A 103 9.26 0.99 -12.99
N GLY A 104 8.51 0.75 -11.93
CA GLY A 104 8.92 1.06 -10.57
C GLY A 104 9.86 0.01 -9.98
N ASP A 105 10.28 0.27 -8.77
CA ASP A 105 11.17 -0.58 -8.01
C ASP A 105 10.44 -1.80 -7.44
N VAL A 106 11.18 -2.85 -7.14
CA VAL A 106 10.68 -4.00 -6.39
C VAL A 106 10.82 -3.70 -4.90
N SER A 107 9.75 -3.89 -4.15
CA SER A 107 9.76 -3.86 -2.69
C SER A 107 9.63 -5.26 -2.11
N VAL A 108 10.23 -5.48 -0.95
CA VAL A 108 10.10 -6.70 -0.15
C VAL A 108 9.84 -6.33 1.30
N SER A 109 8.96 -7.05 1.97
CA SER A 109 8.64 -6.82 3.38
C SER A 109 8.33 -8.13 4.10
N LEU A 110 8.54 -8.12 5.41
CA LEU A 110 8.05 -9.14 6.33
C LEU A 110 7.16 -8.44 7.36
N GLN A 111 5.91 -8.87 7.48
CA GLN A 111 5.01 -8.35 8.51
C GLN A 111 4.80 -9.38 9.60
N GLN A 112 5.23 -9.06 10.82
CA GLN A 112 4.98 -9.84 12.02
C GLN A 112 3.88 -9.18 12.84
N ASN A 113 2.71 -9.82 12.90
CA ASN A 113 1.68 -9.42 13.85
C ASN A 113 2.09 -9.81 15.27
N LEU A 114 1.92 -8.89 16.21
CA LEU A 114 2.30 -9.04 17.62
C LEU A 114 1.06 -9.30 18.51
N SER A 115 -0.13 -8.94 18.01
CA SER A 115 -1.39 -9.13 18.74
C SER A 115 -2.58 -9.16 17.77
N ASN A 116 -3.38 -10.21 17.83
CA ASN A 116 -4.59 -10.44 17.04
C ASN A 116 -4.37 -10.39 15.51
N PRO A 117 -3.73 -11.44 14.94
CA PRO A 117 -3.40 -11.48 13.51
C PRO A 117 -4.61 -11.57 12.57
N ASP A 118 -5.82 -11.69 13.10
CA ASP A 118 -7.09 -11.57 12.37
C ASP A 118 -7.57 -10.11 12.22
N GLY A 119 -6.86 -9.15 12.86
CA GLY A 119 -7.20 -7.73 12.81
C GLY A 119 -8.38 -7.32 13.71
N GLN A 120 -8.92 -8.25 14.52
CA GLN A 120 -10.08 -7.97 15.38
C GLN A 120 -9.68 -7.28 16.69
N GLY A 121 -10.52 -6.37 17.17
CA GLY A 121 -10.29 -5.64 18.41
C GLY A 121 -9.04 -4.76 18.34
N PHE A 122 -8.09 -4.93 19.26
CA PHE A 122 -6.78 -4.29 19.20
C PHE A 122 -5.79 -5.22 18.49
N SER A 123 -5.27 -4.78 17.37
CA SER A 123 -4.25 -5.51 16.61
C SER A 123 -3.06 -4.60 16.32
N VAL A 124 -1.86 -5.15 16.36
CA VAL A 124 -0.61 -4.44 16.07
C VAL A 124 0.39 -5.37 15.40
N ALA A 125 1.13 -4.82 14.42
CA ALA A 125 2.20 -5.53 13.72
C ALA A 125 3.45 -4.65 13.59
N VAL A 126 4.56 -5.26 13.19
CA VAL A 126 5.79 -4.60 12.76
C VAL A 126 6.14 -5.14 11.38
N ALA A 127 6.43 -4.24 10.45
CA ALA A 127 6.69 -4.58 9.07
C ALA A 127 7.95 -3.86 8.54
N PRO A 128 9.16 -4.40 8.77
CA PRO A 128 10.34 -3.92 8.06
C PRO A 128 10.21 -4.20 6.58
N TYR A 129 10.69 -3.25 5.77
CA TYR A 129 10.71 -3.36 4.33
C TYR A 129 11.99 -2.81 3.70
N ALA A 130 12.24 -3.18 2.46
CA ALA A 130 13.28 -2.61 1.62
C ALA A 130 12.77 -2.47 0.20
N THR A 131 13.18 -1.38 -0.46
CA THR A 131 12.96 -1.12 -1.87
C THR A 131 14.28 -1.28 -2.63
N LEU A 132 14.26 -2.00 -3.73
CA LEU A 132 15.44 -2.33 -4.52
C LEU A 132 15.42 -1.53 -5.82
N PRO A 133 16.54 -0.92 -6.26
CA PRO A 133 16.60 -0.04 -7.43
C PRO A 133 16.54 -0.84 -8.75
N THR A 134 15.42 -1.52 -8.96
CA THR A 134 15.15 -2.33 -10.17
C THR A 134 14.36 -1.56 -11.22
N GLY A 135 13.81 -0.43 -10.86
CA GLY A 135 12.96 0.40 -11.70
C GLY A 135 13.71 1.29 -12.67
N GLY A 136 12.97 1.80 -13.65
CA GLY A 136 13.47 2.81 -14.59
C GLY A 136 13.46 4.21 -13.96
N LYS A 137 14.28 5.12 -14.52
CA LYS A 137 14.47 6.50 -14.02
C LYS A 137 13.19 7.33 -13.91
N ALA A 138 12.12 6.97 -14.61
CA ALA A 138 10.87 7.71 -14.62
C ALA A 138 10.04 7.49 -13.34
N ILE A 139 10.11 6.28 -12.75
CA ILE A 139 9.26 5.85 -11.64
C ILE A 139 10.11 5.31 -10.47
N GLY A 140 11.25 4.67 -10.74
CA GLY A 140 12.11 4.13 -9.70
C GLY A 140 12.89 5.21 -8.96
N ALA A 141 13.15 4.99 -7.66
CA ALA A 141 13.91 5.89 -6.81
C ALA A 141 15.40 6.01 -7.21
N GLY A 142 15.94 4.97 -7.85
CA GLY A 142 17.31 4.99 -8.40
C GLY A 142 18.39 4.48 -7.46
N ASP A 143 18.10 4.34 -6.18
CA ASP A 143 18.90 3.66 -5.17
C ASP A 143 17.97 2.85 -4.24
N TRP A 144 18.53 2.00 -3.35
CA TRP A 144 17.72 1.24 -2.41
C TRP A 144 17.26 2.12 -1.23
N GLY A 145 16.07 1.87 -0.74
CA GLY A 145 15.54 2.43 0.49
C GLY A 145 15.15 1.33 1.47
N ALA A 146 14.94 1.67 2.73
CA ALA A 146 14.42 0.73 3.71
C ALA A 146 13.71 1.46 4.84
N GLY A 147 12.74 0.81 5.45
CA GLY A 147 12.00 1.40 6.56
C GLY A 147 11.33 0.37 7.43
N VAL A 148 10.58 0.86 8.40
CA VAL A 148 9.75 0.07 9.29
C VAL A 148 8.39 0.74 9.47
N LEU A 149 7.33 0.00 9.13
CA LEU A 149 5.95 0.33 9.45
C LEU A 149 5.55 -0.33 10.78
N VAL A 150 4.67 0.35 11.52
CA VAL A 150 4.03 -0.22 12.72
C VAL A 150 2.51 -0.13 12.57
N PRO A 151 1.89 -1.02 11.79
CA PRO A 151 0.43 -1.03 11.61
C PRO A 151 -0.30 -1.33 12.92
N ILE A 152 -1.32 -0.52 13.22
CA ILE A 152 -2.16 -0.63 14.42
C ILE A 152 -3.61 -0.51 14.00
N SER A 153 -4.49 -1.32 14.57
CA SER A 153 -5.94 -1.15 14.45
C SER A 153 -6.64 -1.31 15.79
N TYR A 154 -7.75 -0.60 15.96
CA TYR A 154 -8.58 -0.70 17.15
C TYR A 154 -10.07 -0.65 16.77
N GLY A 155 -10.76 -1.76 16.99
CA GLY A 155 -12.21 -1.86 16.82
C GLY A 155 -12.95 -1.10 17.93
N ILE A 156 -13.64 -0.01 17.58
CA ILE A 156 -14.48 0.75 18.52
C ILE A 156 -15.86 0.08 18.66
N THR A 157 -16.39 -0.38 17.53
CA THR A 157 -17.65 -1.14 17.44
C THR A 157 -17.51 -2.19 16.35
N ASP A 158 -18.51 -3.04 16.16
CA ASP A 158 -18.54 -4.01 15.04
C ASP A 158 -18.47 -3.34 13.64
N LYS A 159 -18.67 -2.03 13.56
CA LYS A 159 -18.72 -1.28 12.29
C LYS A 159 -17.69 -0.18 12.18
N VAL A 160 -17.06 0.21 13.26
CA VAL A 160 -16.14 1.35 13.32
C VAL A 160 -14.82 0.91 13.88
N SER A 161 -13.74 1.15 13.16
CA SER A 161 -12.38 0.97 13.66
C SER A 161 -11.52 2.19 13.38
N LEU A 162 -10.53 2.39 14.25
CA LEU A 162 -9.43 3.33 14.04
C LEU A 162 -8.20 2.56 13.60
N THR A 163 -7.41 3.17 12.73
CA THR A 163 -6.12 2.67 12.29
C THR A 163 -5.05 3.72 12.47
N ALA A 164 -3.81 3.28 12.63
CA ALA A 164 -2.63 4.12 12.60
C ALA A 164 -1.45 3.31 12.06
N THR A 165 -0.67 3.91 11.17
CA THR A 165 0.54 3.30 10.62
C THR A 165 1.71 4.29 10.74
N PRO A 166 2.36 4.39 11.91
CA PRO A 166 3.64 5.08 12.02
C PRO A 166 4.72 4.41 11.16
N GLU A 167 5.59 5.23 10.59
CA GLU A 167 6.66 4.82 9.69
C GLU A 167 7.94 5.61 9.96
N ILE A 168 9.10 4.95 9.80
CA ILE A 168 10.42 5.56 9.79
C ILE A 168 11.23 4.96 8.65
N ASP A 169 11.97 5.80 7.92
CA ASP A 169 12.64 5.44 6.69
C ASP A 169 14.05 5.97 6.59
N ALA A 170 14.89 5.17 5.95
CA ALA A 170 16.09 5.61 5.23
C ALA A 170 15.67 5.83 3.76
N ALA A 171 15.10 6.99 3.48
CA ALA A 171 14.62 7.38 2.17
C ALA A 171 15.78 7.70 1.24
N VAL A 172 15.59 7.51 -0.06
CA VAL A 172 16.62 7.80 -1.08
C VAL A 172 16.71 9.31 -1.27
N ASP A 173 17.93 9.88 -1.26
CA ASP A 173 18.17 11.30 -1.50
C ASP A 173 17.66 11.72 -2.90
N GLN A 174 17.22 12.96 -3.04
CA GLN A 174 16.66 13.50 -4.29
C GLN A 174 17.65 13.43 -5.45
N ASP A 175 18.97 13.55 -5.17
CA ASP A 175 20.04 13.35 -6.16
C ASP A 175 20.29 11.88 -6.51
N ARG A 176 19.56 10.94 -5.87
CA ARG A 176 19.67 9.48 -6.00
C ARG A 176 21.02 8.91 -5.57
N ASN A 177 21.70 9.57 -4.65
CA ASN A 177 23.02 9.15 -4.19
C ASN A 177 23.16 9.35 -2.67
N GLY A 178 22.63 8.45 -1.90
CA GLY A 178 22.63 8.50 -0.46
C GLY A 178 21.24 8.27 0.12
N ARG A 179 21.11 8.51 1.41
CA ARG A 179 19.85 8.33 2.15
C ARG A 179 19.77 9.32 3.27
N HIS A 180 18.57 9.78 3.50
CA HIS A 180 18.23 10.64 4.61
C HIS A 180 17.15 10.00 5.49
N PHE A 181 16.86 10.62 6.60
CA PHE A 181 15.82 10.18 7.51
C PHE A 181 14.48 10.80 7.10
N ALA A 182 13.48 9.93 6.91
CA ALA A 182 12.10 10.35 6.76
C ALA A 182 11.24 9.63 7.81
N TYR A 183 10.12 10.24 8.18
CA TYR A 183 9.18 9.65 9.13
C TYR A 183 7.77 10.20 8.93
N GLY A 184 6.80 9.41 9.25
CA GLY A 184 5.42 9.82 9.10
C GLY A 184 4.44 8.93 9.84
N SER A 185 3.17 9.20 9.61
CA SER A 185 2.10 8.32 10.04
C SER A 185 0.85 8.57 9.22
N VAL A 186 0.13 7.49 8.93
CA VAL A 186 -1.27 7.54 8.53
C VAL A 186 -2.14 7.31 9.75
N VAL A 187 -3.27 8.01 9.86
CA VAL A 187 -4.34 7.71 10.81
C VAL A 187 -5.65 7.60 10.06
N GLY A 188 -6.44 6.58 10.35
CA GLY A 188 -7.66 6.26 9.61
C GLY A 188 -8.86 5.97 10.50
N LEU A 189 -10.04 6.30 9.96
CA LEU A 189 -11.33 5.92 10.48
C LEU A 189 -12.03 5.05 9.43
N ASN A 190 -12.24 3.77 9.76
CA ASN A 190 -12.92 2.83 8.90
C ASN A 190 -14.38 2.66 9.35
N TYR A 191 -15.28 2.61 8.36
CA TYR A 191 -16.71 2.39 8.59
C TYR A 191 -17.26 1.29 7.68
N GLN A 192 -17.79 0.24 8.28
CA GLN A 192 -18.43 -0.87 7.59
C GLN A 192 -19.94 -0.60 7.44
N PHE A 193 -20.35 -0.17 6.24
CA PHE A 193 -21.78 0.09 5.94
C PHE A 193 -22.60 -1.19 5.95
N THR A 194 -22.05 -2.23 5.31
CA THR A 194 -22.62 -3.57 5.24
C THR A 194 -21.50 -4.60 5.37
N THR A 195 -21.83 -5.88 5.41
CA THR A 195 -20.83 -6.97 5.39
C THR A 195 -19.96 -7.00 4.12
N ARG A 196 -20.33 -6.22 3.09
CA ARG A 196 -19.64 -6.18 1.80
C ARG A 196 -19.04 -4.82 1.45
N PHE A 197 -19.47 -3.75 2.09
CA PHE A 197 -19.03 -2.39 1.80
C PHE A 197 -18.38 -1.75 3.01
N THR A 198 -17.15 -1.31 2.83
CA THR A 198 -16.37 -0.57 3.82
C THR A 198 -15.86 0.73 3.19
N SER A 199 -15.74 1.79 3.96
CA SER A 199 -15.02 3.00 3.58
C SER A 199 -13.96 3.34 4.61
N ALA A 200 -12.89 3.99 4.16
CA ALA A 200 -11.87 4.57 5.01
C ALA A 200 -11.75 6.08 4.74
N LEU A 201 -11.64 6.85 5.80
CA LEU A 201 -11.22 8.26 5.77
C LEU A 201 -9.89 8.33 6.50
N GLU A 202 -8.85 8.83 5.82
CA GLU A 202 -7.49 8.80 6.35
C GLU A 202 -6.83 10.17 6.24
N LEU A 203 -5.91 10.42 7.14
CA LEU A 203 -4.99 11.55 7.13
C LEU A 203 -3.57 11.03 7.25
N GLN A 204 -2.68 11.52 6.41
CA GLN A 204 -1.25 11.24 6.44
C GLN A 204 -0.46 12.52 6.65
N ALA A 205 0.62 12.42 7.39
CA ALA A 205 1.67 13.41 7.42
C ALA A 205 3.03 12.71 7.40
N THR A 206 3.88 13.10 6.46
CA THR A 206 5.23 12.56 6.29
C THR A 206 6.23 13.70 6.25
N ARG A 207 7.23 13.66 7.11
CA ARG A 207 8.36 14.55 7.11
C ARG A 207 9.53 13.89 6.42
N ASP A 208 10.07 14.57 5.45
CA ASP A 208 11.25 14.20 4.69
C ASP A 208 12.36 15.21 4.96
N ASP A 209 13.51 14.73 5.44
CA ASP A 209 14.65 15.56 5.82
C ASP A 209 15.81 15.41 4.82
N ASP A 210 15.47 15.46 3.50
CA ASP A 210 16.45 15.39 2.42
C ASP A 210 17.54 16.49 2.56
N PRO A 211 18.83 16.18 2.29
CA PRO A 211 19.93 17.16 2.34
C PRO A 211 19.76 18.34 1.38
N GLU A 212 19.02 18.18 0.27
CA GLU A 212 18.76 19.25 -0.70
C GLU A 212 17.55 20.12 -0.33
N GLY A 213 16.68 19.65 0.56
CA GLY A 213 15.52 20.40 1.03
C GLY A 213 14.58 19.58 1.89
N HIS A 214 14.04 20.21 2.91
CA HIS A 214 13.07 19.56 3.79
C HIS A 214 11.66 19.76 3.29
N SER A 215 10.85 18.70 3.25
CA SER A 215 9.42 18.79 2.92
C SER A 215 8.55 18.15 4.00
N THR A 216 7.30 18.53 4.03
CA THR A 216 6.28 17.87 4.86
C THR A 216 5.04 17.67 4.03
N GLU A 217 4.87 16.46 3.54
CA GLU A 217 3.66 16.06 2.82
C GLU A 217 2.50 15.81 3.78
N THR A 218 1.32 16.33 3.46
CA THR A 218 0.09 16.08 4.21
C THR A 218 -1.05 15.73 3.26
N LEU A 219 -1.68 14.58 3.48
CA LEU A 219 -2.71 14.02 2.61
C LEU A 219 -4.00 13.72 3.37
N ALA A 220 -5.12 13.84 2.67
CA ALA A 220 -6.39 13.28 3.09
C ALA A 220 -6.88 12.28 2.04
N SER A 221 -7.31 11.11 2.46
CA SER A 221 -7.81 10.03 1.60
C SER A 221 -9.24 9.67 1.94
N LEU A 222 -10.01 9.35 0.92
CA LEU A 222 -11.31 8.70 1.04
C LEU A 222 -11.38 7.52 0.09
N SER A 223 -11.66 6.35 0.62
CA SER A 223 -11.75 5.13 -0.18
C SER A 223 -12.98 4.30 0.15
N VAL A 224 -13.38 3.45 -0.79
CA VAL A 224 -14.46 2.47 -0.66
C VAL A 224 -13.97 1.13 -1.18
N ALA A 225 -14.23 0.08 -0.39
CA ALA A 225 -14.00 -1.31 -0.77
C ALA A 225 -15.34 -2.06 -0.88
N TYR A 226 -15.44 -2.90 -1.88
CA TYR A 226 -16.53 -3.85 -2.10
C TYR A 226 -16.01 -5.28 -2.09
N GLN A 227 -16.41 -6.08 -1.11
CA GLN A 227 -16.09 -7.49 -0.98
C GLN A 227 -17.34 -8.34 -1.25
N PRO A 228 -17.56 -8.80 -2.50
CA PRO A 228 -18.70 -9.67 -2.84
C PRO A 228 -18.65 -11.01 -2.11
N GLU A 229 -17.46 -11.53 -1.85
CA GLU A 229 -17.18 -12.77 -1.14
C GLU A 229 -15.89 -12.67 -0.31
N ASN A 230 -15.71 -13.55 0.67
CA ASN A 230 -14.47 -13.62 1.44
C ASN A 230 -13.30 -14.07 0.54
N GLY A 231 -12.35 -13.17 0.29
CA GLY A 231 -11.20 -13.40 -0.57
C GLY A 231 -11.23 -12.70 -1.93
N LEU A 232 -12.24 -11.85 -2.20
CA LEU A 232 -12.27 -10.97 -3.37
C LEU A 232 -12.71 -9.57 -2.96
N GLN A 233 -11.95 -8.57 -3.37
CA GLN A 233 -12.26 -7.15 -3.16
C GLN A 233 -12.05 -6.35 -4.43
N PHE A 234 -12.92 -5.39 -4.65
CA PHE A 234 -12.73 -4.28 -5.59
C PHE A 234 -12.71 -2.99 -4.79
N ASP A 235 -11.89 -2.05 -5.18
CA ASP A 235 -11.74 -0.79 -4.48
C ASP A 235 -11.55 0.40 -5.41
N VAL A 236 -11.88 1.58 -4.88
CA VAL A 236 -11.65 2.87 -5.51
C VAL A 236 -11.36 3.89 -4.40
N GLY A 237 -10.48 4.83 -4.69
CA GLY A 237 -10.18 5.91 -3.76
C GLY A 237 -9.72 7.18 -4.44
N ALA A 238 -9.68 8.23 -3.63
CA ALA A 238 -9.16 9.53 -3.98
C ALA A 238 -8.32 10.06 -2.83
N VAL A 239 -7.19 10.66 -3.16
CA VAL A 239 -6.30 11.33 -2.20
C VAL A 239 -6.22 12.80 -2.59
N LYS A 240 -6.20 13.69 -1.61
CA LYS A 240 -6.06 15.13 -1.76
C LYS A 240 -4.90 15.62 -0.92
N GLY A 241 -3.95 16.32 -1.55
CA GLY A 241 -2.92 17.09 -0.86
C GLY A 241 -3.51 18.25 -0.09
N LEU A 242 -3.00 18.46 1.11
CA LEU A 242 -3.48 19.50 2.03
C LEU A 242 -2.52 20.68 2.14
N ASN A 243 -1.34 20.59 1.53
CA ASN A 243 -0.33 21.65 1.50
C ASN A 243 0.45 21.62 0.17
N ASP A 244 1.34 22.60 -0.01
CA ASP A 244 2.09 22.80 -1.26
C ASP A 244 3.17 21.74 -1.51
N ASP A 245 3.61 21.01 -0.49
CA ASP A 245 4.56 19.89 -0.61
C ASP A 245 3.90 18.58 -1.05
N SER A 246 2.57 18.58 -1.19
CA SER A 246 1.77 17.38 -1.49
C SER A 246 1.23 17.40 -2.91
N PRO A 247 1.05 16.23 -3.57
CA PRO A 247 0.32 16.13 -4.83
C PRO A 247 -1.09 16.75 -4.72
N ASP A 248 -1.56 17.41 -5.78
CA ASP A 248 -2.89 18.05 -5.75
C ASP A 248 -4.01 17.04 -5.56
N ILE A 249 -3.97 15.95 -6.32
CA ILE A 249 -4.99 14.90 -6.29
C ILE A 249 -4.44 13.59 -6.85
N GLU A 250 -4.88 12.48 -6.27
CA GLU A 250 -4.68 11.14 -6.77
C GLU A 250 -6.02 10.43 -6.87
N LEU A 251 -6.22 9.65 -7.93
CA LEU A 251 -7.41 8.82 -8.16
C LEU A 251 -6.96 7.41 -8.52
N TYR A 252 -7.45 6.41 -7.81
CA TYR A 252 -7.07 5.04 -8.06
C TYR A 252 -8.24 4.06 -7.97
N PHE A 253 -8.07 2.89 -8.57
CA PHE A 253 -8.92 1.73 -8.36
C PHE A 253 -8.08 0.45 -8.44
N GLY A 254 -8.59 -0.62 -7.85
CA GLY A 254 -7.89 -1.89 -7.87
C GLY A 254 -8.74 -3.08 -7.48
N VAL A 255 -8.06 -4.21 -7.38
CA VAL A 255 -8.64 -5.50 -7.01
C VAL A 255 -7.67 -6.28 -6.14
N ALA A 256 -8.19 -7.00 -5.16
CA ALA A 256 -7.43 -7.95 -4.36
C ALA A 256 -8.11 -9.32 -4.37
N ARG A 257 -7.32 -10.39 -4.49
CA ARG A 257 -7.79 -11.77 -4.50
C ARG A 257 -6.91 -12.68 -3.65
N ARG A 258 -7.54 -13.49 -2.78
CA ARG A 258 -6.90 -14.57 -2.02
C ARG A 258 -7.05 -15.90 -2.75
N PHE A 259 -5.96 -16.70 -2.75
CA PHE A 259 -5.84 -18.02 -3.33
C PHE A 259 -5.41 -19.06 -2.30
#